data_d4852574630ee0f8166c17b03fbfd465
#
_entry.id   d4852574630ee0f8166c17b03fbfd465
#
_cell.length_a   1.000
_cell.length_b   1.000
_cell.length_c   1.000
_cell.angle_alpha   90.00
_cell.angle_beta   90.00
_cell.angle_gamma   90.00
#
_symmetry.space_group_name_H-M   'P 1'
#
loop_
_entity.id
_entity.type
_entity.pdbx_description
1 polymer ?
#
loop_
_entity_poly.entity_id
_entity_poly.type
_entity_poly.pdbx_seq_one_letter_code
_entity_poly.pdbx_strand_id
1 'polypeptide(L)'
;MSPFRFGPVAPYYRDVRFPRCFFFVFLLPLALLSACNRGAHPAQTNKPAPDFTVTDGASTVHLASYRGQVVLVNFWATWCEPCIVELPSLLELHRDQPNLVILAVSIDEDPDAYAQFIARRHVDLITVRDPSQSAAKLFHTDMWPETYVIDRKGIIRSKFVGAQDWSSPEIRAFLKTL
;
A
#
# COMPACT_ATOMS: atom_id res chain seq x y z
N MET A 1 -58.65 8.57 58.90
CA MET A 1 -57.19 8.54 58.70
C MET A 1 -56.65 7.24 59.27
N SER A 2 -56.51 6.20 58.49
CA SER A 2 -56.06 4.89 58.96
C SER A 2 -54.67 4.61 58.35
N PRO A 3 -53.65 4.18 59.11
CA PRO A 3 -52.34 3.90 58.61
C PRO A 3 -52.23 2.48 57.96
N PHE A 4 -51.72 2.43 56.79
CA PHE A 4 -51.35 1.18 56.09
C PHE A 4 -50.21 0.50 56.82
N ARG A 5 -50.43 -0.76 57.23
CA ARG A 5 -49.38 -1.65 57.73
C ARG A 5 -48.75 -2.42 56.56
N PHE A 6 -47.44 -2.24 56.36
CA PHE A 6 -46.64 -3.11 55.49
C PHE A 6 -46.20 -4.37 56.26
N GLY A 7 -46.60 -5.54 55.78
CA GLY A 7 -46.07 -6.84 56.24
C GLY A 7 -44.73 -7.18 55.64
N PRO A 8 -43.93 -8.02 56.28
CA PRO A 8 -42.59 -8.38 55.81
C PRO A 8 -42.67 -9.34 54.61
N VAL A 9 -41.96 -8.98 53.54
CA VAL A 9 -41.76 -9.84 52.36
C VAL A 9 -40.62 -10.79 52.63
N ALA A 10 -40.88 -12.09 52.67
CA ALA A 10 -39.86 -13.14 52.82
C ALA A 10 -39.01 -13.27 51.54
N PRO A 11 -37.68 -13.45 51.64
CA PRO A 11 -36.86 -13.67 50.47
C PRO A 11 -37.01 -15.12 50.00
N TYR A 12 -37.55 -15.30 48.80
CA TYR A 12 -37.59 -16.60 48.12
C TYR A 12 -36.22 -16.86 47.46
N TYR A 13 -35.31 -17.51 48.19
CA TYR A 13 -34.02 -17.97 47.65
C TYR A 13 -34.21 -19.36 47.04
N ARG A 14 -34.24 -19.42 45.72
CA ARG A 14 -34.31 -20.66 44.98
C ARG A 14 -32.87 -21.09 44.63
N ASP A 15 -32.42 -22.18 45.25
CA ASP A 15 -31.15 -22.85 44.93
C ASP A 15 -31.11 -23.27 43.46
N VAL A 16 -30.38 -22.53 42.65
CA VAL A 16 -30.01 -22.93 41.29
C VAL A 16 -28.70 -23.69 41.35
N ARG A 17 -28.78 -25.03 41.37
CA ARG A 17 -27.62 -25.90 41.18
C ARG A 17 -27.16 -25.81 39.73
N PHE A 18 -26.06 -25.09 39.45
CA PHE A 18 -25.38 -25.09 38.13
C PHE A 18 -24.61 -26.40 37.97
N PRO A 19 -24.82 -27.18 36.90
CA PRO A 19 -24.01 -28.35 36.60
C PRO A 19 -22.59 -27.90 36.18
N ARG A 20 -21.59 -28.58 36.75
CA ARG A 20 -20.14 -28.36 36.64
C ARG A 20 -19.54 -28.56 35.23
N CYS A 21 -20.32 -28.55 34.14
CA CYS A 21 -19.84 -28.89 32.78
C CYS A 21 -19.69 -27.73 31.84
N PHE A 22 -19.78 -26.45 32.25
CA PHE A 22 -19.73 -25.30 31.32
C PHE A 22 -18.42 -24.51 31.29
N PHE A 23 -17.32 -25.06 31.83
CA PHE A 23 -16.05 -24.32 31.89
C PHE A 23 -15.09 -24.57 30.71
N PHE A 24 -15.48 -25.27 29.65
CA PHE A 24 -14.56 -25.62 28.56
C PHE A 24 -14.87 -25.02 27.19
N VAL A 25 -15.79 -24.09 27.05
CA VAL A 25 -16.18 -23.58 25.71
C VAL A 25 -15.78 -22.12 25.45
N PHE A 26 -15.10 -21.42 26.38
CA PHE A 26 -14.82 -19.98 26.22
C PHE A 26 -13.35 -19.63 25.89
N LEU A 27 -12.54 -20.59 25.48
CA LEU A 27 -11.11 -20.34 25.19
C LEU A 27 -10.71 -20.46 23.71
N LEU A 28 -11.68 -20.40 22.76
CA LEU A 28 -11.35 -20.59 21.33
C LEU A 28 -11.99 -19.61 20.35
N PRO A 29 -11.96 -18.29 20.57
CA PRO A 29 -11.99 -17.40 19.41
C PRO A 29 -11.05 -16.19 19.51
N LEU A 30 -9.82 -16.34 20.04
CA LEU A 30 -8.88 -15.19 20.06
C LEU A 30 -7.73 -15.34 19.04
N ALA A 31 -7.78 -16.35 18.18
CA ALA A 31 -6.71 -16.63 17.20
C ALA A 31 -7.00 -16.18 15.77
N LEU A 32 -8.13 -15.48 15.50
CA LEU A 32 -8.50 -15.08 14.12
C LEU A 32 -8.40 -13.57 13.86
N LEU A 33 -7.72 -12.81 14.71
CA LEU A 33 -7.43 -11.38 14.45
C LEU A 33 -6.02 -11.15 13.89
N SER A 34 -5.49 -12.15 13.17
CA SER A 34 -4.19 -12.01 12.53
C SER A 34 -4.38 -11.63 11.05
N ALA A 35 -3.84 -10.47 10.73
CA ALA A 35 -3.42 -10.05 9.40
C ALA A 35 -4.52 -9.65 8.41
N CYS A 36 -5.14 -8.51 8.63
CA CYS A 36 -5.39 -7.64 7.48
C CYS A 36 -4.05 -7.02 7.03
N ASN A 37 -3.22 -7.79 6.34
CA ASN A 37 -2.07 -7.26 5.60
C ASN A 37 -2.63 -6.61 4.32
N ARG A 38 -3.18 -5.39 4.46
CA ARG A 38 -3.70 -4.60 3.33
C ARG A 38 -2.50 -4.09 2.56
N GLY A 39 -2.13 -4.75 1.48
CA GLY A 39 -1.17 -4.23 0.52
C GLY A 39 -0.18 -5.21 -0.09
N ALA A 40 0.01 -6.41 0.43
CA ALA A 40 0.85 -7.39 -0.22
C ALA A 40 -0.03 -8.30 -1.10
N HIS A 41 0.08 -8.17 -2.42
CA HIS A 41 -0.39 -9.20 -3.33
C HIS A 41 0.70 -10.28 -3.45
N PRO A 42 0.64 -11.40 -2.71
CA PRO A 42 1.73 -12.39 -2.64
C PRO A 42 2.00 -13.07 -3.98
N ALA A 43 1.08 -12.97 -4.93
CA ALA A 43 1.21 -13.62 -6.24
C ALA A 43 2.36 -13.09 -7.11
N GLN A 44 2.84 -11.86 -6.88
CA GLN A 44 3.87 -11.21 -7.71
C GLN A 44 5.22 -11.10 -7.01
N THR A 45 5.27 -11.19 -5.68
CA THR A 45 6.53 -11.10 -4.92
C THR A 45 7.41 -12.33 -5.16
N ASN A 46 8.73 -12.11 -5.12
CA ASN A 46 9.77 -13.09 -5.40
C ASN A 46 9.75 -13.65 -6.85
N LYS A 47 9.12 -12.94 -7.79
CA LYS A 47 9.15 -13.24 -9.22
C LYS A 47 9.97 -12.18 -9.98
N PRO A 48 10.54 -12.51 -11.15
CA PRO A 48 11.13 -11.52 -12.02
C PRO A 48 10.10 -10.44 -12.39
N ALA A 49 10.52 -9.18 -12.32
CA ALA A 49 9.71 -8.08 -12.80
C ALA A 49 9.54 -8.20 -14.32
N PRO A 50 8.31 -8.02 -14.83
CA PRO A 50 8.07 -7.90 -16.27
C PRO A 50 8.88 -6.72 -16.81
N ASP A 51 9.55 -6.92 -17.92
CA ASP A 51 10.26 -5.83 -18.59
C ASP A 51 9.30 -5.00 -19.43
N PHE A 52 9.53 -3.69 -19.47
CA PHE A 52 8.75 -2.78 -20.30
C PHE A 52 9.58 -1.65 -20.86
N THR A 53 9.13 -1.12 -21.98
CA THR A 53 9.61 0.13 -22.56
C THR A 53 8.41 1.03 -22.83
N VAL A 54 8.43 2.22 -22.27
CA VAL A 54 7.42 3.27 -22.52
C VAL A 54 8.12 4.49 -23.09
N THR A 55 7.59 5.02 -24.19
CA THR A 55 8.06 6.26 -24.83
C THR A 55 6.93 7.24 -24.94
N ASP A 56 7.16 8.47 -24.48
CA ASP A 56 6.24 9.60 -24.62
C ASP A 56 7.04 10.85 -25.01
N GLY A 57 6.83 11.32 -26.23
CA GLY A 57 7.64 12.39 -26.82
C GLY A 57 9.13 12.06 -26.86
N ALA A 58 9.95 12.87 -26.20
CA ALA A 58 11.39 12.68 -26.11
C ALA A 58 11.82 11.78 -24.92
N SER A 59 10.89 11.43 -24.03
CA SER A 59 11.16 10.62 -22.84
C SER A 59 10.98 9.14 -23.15
N THR A 60 11.97 8.32 -22.78
CA THR A 60 11.87 6.86 -22.89
C THR A 60 12.35 6.23 -21.57
N VAL A 61 11.54 5.37 -21.01
CA VAL A 61 11.87 4.55 -19.83
C VAL A 61 11.87 3.09 -20.25
N HIS A 62 13.02 2.42 -20.04
CA HIS A 62 13.18 0.98 -20.25
C HIS A 62 13.66 0.36 -18.94
N LEU A 63 12.84 -0.47 -18.32
CA LEU A 63 13.13 -1.02 -16.99
C LEU A 63 14.46 -1.80 -16.95
N ALA A 64 14.77 -2.59 -17.98
CA ALA A 64 16.00 -3.38 -18.01
C ALA A 64 17.28 -2.52 -17.98
N SER A 65 17.23 -1.24 -18.35
CA SER A 65 18.37 -0.32 -18.28
C SER A 65 18.84 -0.04 -16.84
N TYR A 66 18.02 -0.36 -15.84
CA TYR A 66 18.32 -0.16 -14.42
C TYR A 66 18.71 -1.45 -13.68
N ARG A 67 19.07 -2.51 -14.41
CA ARG A 67 19.59 -3.74 -13.80
C ARG A 67 20.84 -3.45 -12.94
N GLY A 68 20.93 -4.11 -11.80
CA GLY A 68 21.98 -3.85 -10.80
C GLY A 68 21.65 -2.74 -9.80
N GLN A 69 20.53 -2.03 -9.98
CA GLN A 69 20.02 -1.01 -9.05
C GLN A 69 18.74 -1.48 -8.38
N VAL A 70 18.45 -0.92 -7.22
CA VAL A 70 17.11 -1.05 -6.60
C VAL A 70 16.17 -0.06 -7.28
N VAL A 71 15.05 -0.55 -7.77
CA VAL A 71 14.09 0.24 -8.57
C VAL A 71 12.72 0.23 -7.90
N LEU A 72 12.13 1.40 -7.74
CA LEU A 72 10.70 1.56 -7.48
C LEU A 72 10.01 1.87 -8.81
N VAL A 73 9.07 1.03 -9.23
CA VAL A 73 8.15 1.34 -10.33
C VAL A 73 6.84 1.78 -9.72
N ASN A 74 6.55 3.08 -9.80
CA ASN A 74 5.35 3.70 -9.25
C ASN A 74 4.38 4.01 -10.39
N PHE A 75 3.21 3.41 -10.38
CA PHE A 75 2.12 3.69 -11.31
C PHE A 75 1.16 4.68 -10.68
N TRP A 76 0.89 5.80 -11.37
CA TRP A 76 0.17 6.94 -10.81
C TRP A 76 -0.56 7.77 -11.88
N ALA A 77 -1.26 8.83 -11.46
CA ALA A 77 -1.83 9.84 -12.37
C ALA A 77 -1.96 11.20 -11.67
N THR A 78 -2.03 12.27 -12.46
CA THR A 78 -2.16 13.64 -11.95
C THR A 78 -3.53 13.95 -11.33
N TRP A 79 -4.55 13.21 -11.70
CA TRP A 79 -5.92 13.30 -11.17
C TRP A 79 -6.20 12.33 -10.00
N CYS A 80 -5.22 11.50 -9.65
CA CYS A 80 -5.33 10.54 -8.57
C CYS A 80 -4.99 11.19 -7.24
N GLU A 81 -5.99 11.50 -6.42
CA GLU A 81 -5.79 12.18 -5.13
C GLU A 81 -4.83 11.44 -4.18
N PRO A 82 -4.92 10.10 -3.97
CA PRO A 82 -3.95 9.38 -3.15
C PRO A 82 -2.51 9.47 -3.70
N CYS A 83 -2.35 9.51 -5.03
CA CYS A 83 -1.02 9.67 -5.66
C CYS A 83 -0.42 11.05 -5.33
N ILE A 84 -1.27 12.09 -5.32
CA ILE A 84 -0.84 13.46 -4.97
C ILE A 84 -0.42 13.55 -3.50
N VAL A 85 -1.13 12.82 -2.62
CA VAL A 85 -0.84 12.78 -1.18
C VAL A 85 0.52 12.12 -0.90
N GLU A 86 0.88 11.04 -1.60
CA GLU A 86 2.18 10.36 -1.38
C GLU A 86 3.37 11.07 -2.02
N LEU A 87 3.15 11.89 -3.07
CA LEU A 87 4.20 12.50 -3.88
C LEU A 87 5.27 13.25 -3.05
N PRO A 88 4.94 14.08 -2.04
CA PRO A 88 5.96 14.77 -1.26
C PRO A 88 6.97 13.83 -0.58
N SER A 89 6.49 12.72 0.02
CA SER A 89 7.36 11.74 0.68
C SER A 89 8.17 10.92 -0.34
N LEU A 90 7.62 10.68 -1.53
CA LEU A 90 8.33 10.01 -2.61
C LEU A 90 9.48 10.87 -3.17
N LEU A 91 9.25 12.18 -3.33
CA LEU A 91 10.29 13.14 -3.72
C LEU A 91 11.36 13.29 -2.64
N GLU A 92 10.98 13.26 -1.35
CA GLU A 92 11.93 13.25 -0.24
C GLU A 92 12.81 11.98 -0.28
N LEU A 93 12.21 10.80 -0.46
CA LEU A 93 12.94 9.55 -0.61
C LEU A 93 13.95 9.61 -1.75
N HIS A 94 13.56 10.17 -2.91
CA HIS A 94 14.44 10.34 -4.07
C HIS A 94 15.67 11.18 -3.73
N ARG A 95 15.48 12.32 -3.06
CA ARG A 95 16.59 13.21 -2.68
C ARG A 95 17.52 12.57 -1.65
N ASP A 96 16.95 11.83 -0.68
CA ASP A 96 17.71 11.22 0.42
C ASP A 96 18.46 9.95 -0.01
N GLN A 97 18.01 9.28 -1.07
CA GLN A 97 18.59 8.03 -1.56
C GLN A 97 18.91 8.10 -3.07
N PRO A 98 19.96 8.83 -3.47
CA PRO A 98 20.27 9.06 -4.89
C PRO A 98 20.65 7.79 -5.65
N ASN A 99 20.96 6.69 -4.97
CA ASN A 99 21.24 5.38 -5.56
C ASN A 99 19.98 4.53 -5.78
N LEU A 100 18.83 5.00 -5.31
CA LEU A 100 17.52 4.37 -5.53
C LEU A 100 16.89 4.98 -6.79
N VAL A 101 16.55 4.13 -7.74
CA VAL A 101 15.85 4.57 -8.95
C VAL A 101 14.35 4.58 -8.71
N ILE A 102 13.68 5.69 -9.01
CA ILE A 102 12.22 5.80 -8.97
C ILE A 102 11.75 6.09 -10.38
N LEU A 103 11.03 5.11 -10.97
CA LEU A 103 10.39 5.21 -12.28
C LEU A 103 8.90 5.50 -12.06
N ALA A 104 8.50 6.74 -12.25
CA ALA A 104 7.11 7.17 -12.08
C ALA A 104 6.38 7.09 -13.44
N VAL A 105 5.63 6.01 -13.64
CA VAL A 105 4.89 5.75 -14.89
C VAL A 105 3.45 6.27 -14.73
N SER A 106 3.14 7.36 -15.41
CA SER A 106 1.82 7.97 -15.37
C SER A 106 0.88 7.35 -16.40
N ILE A 107 -0.38 7.17 -16.01
CA ILE A 107 -1.45 6.74 -16.92
C ILE A 107 -2.29 7.90 -17.48
N ASP A 108 -1.84 9.14 -17.30
CA ASP A 108 -2.56 10.32 -17.81
C ASP A 108 -2.74 10.24 -19.33
N GLU A 109 -3.95 10.54 -19.79
CA GLU A 109 -4.26 10.63 -21.23
C GLU A 109 -3.91 12.00 -21.81
N ASP A 110 -4.10 13.06 -21.02
CA ASP A 110 -3.84 14.44 -21.44
C ASP A 110 -2.36 14.82 -21.22
N PRO A 111 -1.57 15.05 -22.31
CA PRO A 111 -0.16 15.39 -22.19
C PRO A 111 0.06 16.79 -21.58
N ASP A 112 -0.84 17.72 -21.82
CA ASP A 112 -0.68 19.09 -21.34
C ASP A 112 -0.98 19.19 -19.83
N ALA A 113 -2.04 18.52 -19.38
CA ALA A 113 -2.35 18.42 -17.95
C ALA A 113 -1.21 17.75 -17.18
N TYR A 114 -0.66 16.66 -17.72
CA TYR A 114 0.51 15.96 -17.16
C TYR A 114 1.73 16.89 -17.09
N ALA A 115 2.12 17.51 -18.19
CA ALA A 115 3.29 18.39 -18.25
C ALA A 115 3.17 19.57 -17.28
N GLN A 116 1.99 20.19 -17.19
CA GLN A 116 1.72 21.26 -16.24
C GLN A 116 1.81 20.80 -14.78
N PHE A 117 1.34 19.59 -14.48
CA PHE A 117 1.45 19.03 -13.13
C PHE A 117 2.92 18.81 -12.75
N ILE A 118 3.71 18.14 -13.61
CA ILE A 118 5.14 17.90 -13.40
C ILE A 118 5.88 19.22 -13.11
N ALA A 119 5.63 20.25 -13.93
CA ALA A 119 6.25 21.55 -13.77
C ALA A 119 5.83 22.26 -12.46
N ARG A 120 4.52 22.30 -12.16
CA ARG A 120 4.01 23.00 -10.96
C ARG A 120 4.41 22.32 -9.65
N ARG A 121 4.54 20.99 -9.65
CA ARG A 121 4.91 20.21 -8.46
C ARG A 121 6.42 19.97 -8.35
N HIS A 122 7.20 20.46 -9.32
CA HIS A 122 8.66 20.27 -9.39
C HIS A 122 9.05 18.78 -9.24
N VAL A 123 8.35 17.92 -10.02
CA VAL A 123 8.61 16.47 -9.97
C VAL A 123 9.94 16.20 -10.69
N ASP A 124 10.96 15.88 -9.91
CA ASP A 124 12.35 15.61 -10.36
C ASP A 124 12.66 14.11 -10.45
N LEU A 125 11.61 13.26 -10.50
CA LEU A 125 11.73 11.82 -10.72
C LEU A 125 11.95 11.51 -12.20
N ILE A 126 12.43 10.28 -12.48
CA ILE A 126 12.37 9.72 -13.84
C ILE A 126 10.91 9.39 -14.13
N THR A 127 10.27 10.19 -14.97
CA THR A 127 8.85 10.05 -15.24
C THR A 127 8.53 9.97 -16.71
N VAL A 128 7.51 9.17 -17.07
CA VAL A 128 7.01 8.98 -18.43
C VAL A 128 5.50 8.76 -18.39
N ARG A 129 4.80 9.24 -19.41
CA ARG A 129 3.36 9.02 -19.56
C ARG A 129 3.12 7.76 -20.41
N ASP A 130 2.26 6.87 -19.95
CA ASP A 130 1.80 5.64 -20.62
C ASP A 130 0.26 5.61 -20.69
N PRO A 131 -0.37 6.41 -21.56
CA PRO A 131 -1.83 6.49 -21.67
C PRO A 131 -2.46 5.16 -22.09
N SER A 132 -1.68 4.28 -22.71
CA SER A 132 -2.14 2.92 -23.06
C SER A 132 -2.18 1.96 -21.88
N GLN A 133 -1.55 2.33 -20.76
CA GLN A 133 -1.37 1.52 -19.56
C GLN A 133 -0.65 0.18 -19.87
N SER A 134 0.21 0.17 -20.86
CA SER A 134 0.89 -1.04 -21.34
C SER A 134 1.79 -1.63 -20.26
N ALA A 135 2.57 -0.80 -19.58
CA ALA A 135 3.43 -1.21 -18.47
C ALA A 135 2.58 -1.66 -17.26
N ALA A 136 1.54 -0.90 -16.90
CA ALA A 136 0.66 -1.25 -15.79
C ALA A 136 -0.02 -2.62 -15.99
N LYS A 137 -0.47 -2.92 -17.20
CA LYS A 137 -1.07 -4.23 -17.56
C LYS A 137 -0.09 -5.39 -17.39
N LEU A 138 1.19 -5.21 -17.75
CA LEU A 138 2.23 -6.22 -17.53
C LEU A 138 2.46 -6.52 -16.05
N PHE A 139 2.34 -5.50 -15.18
CA PHE A 139 2.44 -5.63 -13.73
C PHE A 139 1.13 -6.04 -13.07
N HIS A 140 0.04 -6.27 -13.82
CA HIS A 140 -1.31 -6.53 -13.30
C HIS A 140 -1.71 -5.47 -12.26
N THR A 141 -1.43 -4.22 -12.57
CA THR A 141 -1.82 -3.06 -11.77
C THR A 141 -3.22 -2.62 -12.19
N ASP A 142 -4.11 -2.49 -11.23
CA ASP A 142 -5.52 -2.12 -11.42
C ASP A 142 -6.00 -1.05 -10.41
N MET A 143 -5.11 -0.59 -9.53
CA MET A 143 -5.37 0.48 -8.56
C MET A 143 -4.24 1.52 -8.58
N TRP A 144 -4.57 2.76 -8.20
CA TRP A 144 -3.61 3.87 -8.19
C TRP A 144 -3.57 4.54 -6.81
N PRO A 145 -2.36 4.85 -6.26
CA PRO A 145 -1.04 4.44 -6.76
C PRO A 145 -0.75 2.96 -6.44
N GLU A 146 0.05 2.31 -7.27
CA GLU A 146 0.69 1.04 -6.94
C GLU A 146 2.20 1.15 -7.20
N THR A 147 3.01 0.70 -6.22
CA THR A 147 4.46 0.74 -6.33
C THR A 147 5.07 -0.65 -6.14
N TYR A 148 5.89 -1.04 -7.10
CA TYR A 148 6.65 -2.28 -7.06
C TYR A 148 8.10 -1.98 -6.70
N VAL A 149 8.61 -2.66 -5.67
CA VAL A 149 10.00 -2.59 -5.26
C VAL A 149 10.76 -3.76 -5.88
N ILE A 150 11.75 -3.45 -6.69
CA ILE A 150 12.52 -4.41 -7.48
C ILE A 150 13.98 -4.35 -7.01
N ASP A 151 14.55 -5.50 -6.68
CA ASP A 151 15.96 -5.59 -6.26
C ASP A 151 16.95 -5.52 -7.43
N ARG A 152 18.24 -5.49 -7.10
CA ARG A 152 19.33 -5.43 -8.08
C ARG A 152 19.34 -6.58 -9.07
N LYS A 153 18.72 -7.73 -8.73
CA LYS A 153 18.58 -8.90 -9.62
C LYS A 153 17.35 -8.81 -10.53
N GLY A 154 16.52 -7.76 -10.35
CA GLY A 154 15.28 -7.57 -11.08
C GLY A 154 14.13 -8.41 -10.56
N ILE A 155 14.17 -8.79 -9.28
CA ILE A 155 13.11 -9.56 -8.62
C ILE A 155 12.22 -8.60 -7.84
N ILE A 156 10.90 -8.70 -7.98
CA ILE A 156 9.94 -7.94 -7.18
C ILE A 156 10.03 -8.42 -5.73
N ARG A 157 10.36 -7.51 -4.81
CA ARG A 157 10.48 -7.80 -3.38
C ARG A 157 9.28 -7.36 -2.58
N SER A 158 8.58 -6.33 -3.06
CA SER A 158 7.33 -5.87 -2.45
C SER A 158 6.43 -5.21 -3.48
N LYS A 159 5.13 -5.20 -3.19
CA LYS A 159 4.10 -4.41 -3.86
C LYS A 159 3.36 -3.59 -2.80
N PHE A 160 3.31 -2.30 -2.97
CA PHE A 160 2.52 -1.40 -2.15
C PHE A 160 1.30 -0.95 -2.95
N VAL A 161 0.12 -1.02 -2.35
CA VAL A 161 -1.15 -0.62 -2.94
C VAL A 161 -1.74 0.55 -2.15
N GLY A 162 -2.09 1.62 -2.85
CA GLY A 162 -2.52 2.88 -2.24
C GLY A 162 -1.35 3.73 -1.73
N ALA A 163 -1.68 4.96 -1.35
CA ALA A 163 -0.69 5.95 -0.90
C ALA A 163 0.14 5.46 0.28
N GLN A 164 1.44 5.66 0.21
CA GLN A 164 2.40 5.32 1.26
C GLN A 164 3.07 6.60 1.79
N ASP A 165 3.51 6.53 3.04
CA ASP A 165 4.51 7.46 3.57
C ASP A 165 5.91 6.88 3.33
N TRP A 166 6.55 7.31 2.22
CA TRP A 166 7.89 6.86 1.83
C TRP A 166 8.99 7.38 2.76
N SER A 167 8.67 8.31 3.66
CA SER A 167 9.57 8.78 4.72
C SER A 167 9.60 7.85 5.93
N SER A 168 8.66 6.89 6.01
CA SER A 168 8.53 5.99 7.16
C SER A 168 9.81 5.20 7.42
N PRO A 169 10.24 5.05 8.70
CA PRO A 169 11.43 4.29 9.06
C PRO A 169 11.39 2.84 8.60
N GLU A 170 10.20 2.23 8.60
CA GLU A 170 9.99 0.83 8.23
C GLU A 170 10.28 0.60 6.73
N ILE A 171 9.73 1.46 5.85
CA ILE A 171 9.97 1.39 4.41
C ILE A 171 11.45 1.67 4.12
N ARG A 172 12.02 2.71 4.74
CA ARG A 172 13.43 3.06 4.56
C ARG A 172 14.38 1.94 5.05
N ALA A 173 14.05 1.29 6.17
CA ALA A 173 14.81 0.13 6.66
C ALA A 173 14.71 -1.05 5.68
N PHE A 174 13.53 -1.35 5.17
CA PHE A 174 13.34 -2.40 4.17
C PHE A 174 14.15 -2.14 2.90
N LEU A 175 14.08 -0.94 2.33
CA LEU A 175 14.83 -0.58 1.11
C LEU A 175 16.35 -0.74 1.26
N LYS A 176 16.90 -0.50 2.47
CA LYS A 176 18.33 -0.70 2.76
C LYS A 176 18.77 -2.16 2.77
N THR A 177 17.83 -3.12 2.84
CA THR A 177 18.16 -4.57 2.82
C THR A 177 18.34 -5.11 1.41
N LEU A 178 18.05 -4.32 0.37
CA LEU A 178 18.04 -4.70 -1.03
C LEU A 178 19.33 -4.23 -1.74
#